data_33cc70fb7bf6509cf98c5e3bd4d49afb
#
_entry.id   33cc70fb7bf6509cf98c5e3bd4d49afb
#
_cell.length_a   1.000
_cell.length_b   1.000
_cell.length_c   1.000
_cell.angle_alpha   90.00
_cell.angle_beta   90.00
_cell.angle_gamma   90.00
#
_symmetry.space_group_name_H-M   'P 1'
#
loop_
_entity.id
_entity.type
_entity.pdbx_description
1 polymer ?
#
loop_
_entity_poly.entity_id
_entity_poly.type
_entity_poly.pdbx_seq_one_letter_code
_entity_poly.pdbx_strand_id
1 'polypeptide(L)'
;MTKNLDDLLPSADEVMKKIALAESEKAAEAFRKHAAEEAQKKAEIERLAGPSGLTEQGKIELAAKVIRRAIDSGRMEMLVYRFPNQLCTDHGRAINQREPGWENTLTGVPKEVYQLWYDYLRPRGYKIKFEIIDWPGGLPGDVGVTLVWG
;
A
#
# COMPACT_ATOMS: atom_id res chain seq x y z
N MET A 1 -19.39 18.15 -56.19
CA MET A 1 -20.40 18.40 -55.15
C MET A 1 -19.85 19.34 -54.11
N THR A 2 -20.44 20.49 -53.97
CA THR A 2 -20.04 21.50 -52.98
C THR A 2 -20.72 21.16 -51.65
N LYS A 3 -19.97 20.93 -50.61
CA LYS A 3 -20.53 20.76 -49.27
C LYS A 3 -21.01 22.08 -48.74
N ASN A 4 -22.16 22.07 -48.07
CA ASN A 4 -22.74 23.21 -47.39
C ASN A 4 -21.90 23.62 -46.20
N LEU A 5 -21.91 24.88 -45.77
CA LEU A 5 -21.19 25.33 -44.56
C LEU A 5 -21.65 24.60 -43.32
N ASP A 6 -22.94 24.26 -43.24
CA ASP A 6 -23.50 23.49 -42.12
C ASP A 6 -22.90 22.08 -42.01
N ASP A 7 -22.43 21.50 -43.12
CA ASP A 7 -21.77 20.21 -43.12
C ASP A 7 -20.30 20.30 -42.72
N LEU A 8 -19.69 21.48 -42.91
CA LEU A 8 -18.25 21.68 -42.67
C LEU A 8 -17.95 22.32 -41.31
N LEU A 9 -18.86 23.14 -40.84
CA LEU A 9 -18.66 23.94 -39.63
C LEU A 9 -19.69 23.57 -38.56
N PRO A 10 -19.25 23.04 -37.42
CA PRO A 10 -20.17 22.80 -36.31
C PRO A 10 -20.65 24.12 -35.72
N SER A 11 -21.87 24.12 -35.20
CA SER A 11 -22.38 25.25 -34.43
C SER A 11 -21.67 25.33 -33.05
N ALA A 12 -21.72 26.52 -32.44
CA ALA A 12 -21.20 26.70 -31.10
C ALA A 12 -21.88 25.77 -30.10
N ASP A 13 -23.19 25.55 -30.24
CA ASP A 13 -23.94 24.61 -29.41
C ASP A 13 -23.44 23.18 -29.55
N GLU A 14 -23.15 22.72 -30.76
CA GLU A 14 -22.60 21.40 -31.01
C GLU A 14 -21.23 21.23 -30.37
N VAL A 15 -20.39 22.26 -30.47
CA VAL A 15 -19.06 22.25 -29.84
C VAL A 15 -19.18 22.18 -28.31
N MET A 16 -20.07 23.00 -27.75
CA MET A 16 -20.27 23.00 -26.28
C MET A 16 -20.83 21.67 -25.77
N LYS A 17 -21.74 21.04 -26.54
CA LYS A 17 -22.26 19.72 -26.21
C LYS A 17 -21.17 18.65 -26.23
N LYS A 18 -20.26 18.70 -27.21
CA LYS A 18 -19.11 17.76 -27.27
C LYS A 18 -18.16 17.94 -26.11
N ILE A 19 -17.88 19.21 -25.74
CA ILE A 19 -17.00 19.51 -24.60
C ILE A 19 -17.63 18.99 -23.30
N ALA A 20 -18.91 19.25 -23.08
CA ALA A 20 -19.65 18.79 -21.91
C ALA A 20 -19.69 17.28 -21.83
N LEU A 21 -19.89 16.59 -22.96
CA LEU A 21 -19.86 15.13 -23.01
C LEU A 21 -18.47 14.56 -22.66
N ALA A 22 -17.43 15.18 -23.24
CA ALA A 22 -16.05 14.76 -22.95
C ALA A 22 -15.66 14.92 -21.45
N GLU A 23 -16.09 16.04 -20.86
CA GLU A 23 -15.88 16.29 -19.44
C GLU A 23 -16.65 15.29 -18.56
N SER A 24 -17.91 15.02 -18.94
CA SER A 24 -18.73 14.01 -18.25
C SER A 24 -18.11 12.60 -18.32
N GLU A 25 -17.58 12.22 -19.47
CA GLU A 25 -16.90 10.94 -19.66
C GLU A 25 -15.62 10.84 -18.81
N LYS A 26 -14.83 11.92 -18.76
CA LYS A 26 -13.64 11.97 -17.91
C LYS A 26 -14.00 11.86 -16.43
N ALA A 27 -15.03 12.56 -15.99
CA ALA A 27 -15.49 12.49 -14.62
C ALA A 27 -15.98 11.08 -14.24
N ALA A 28 -16.75 10.46 -15.15
CA ALA A 28 -17.24 9.10 -14.95
C ALA A 28 -16.09 8.07 -14.91
N GLU A 29 -15.08 8.23 -15.76
CA GLU A 29 -13.90 7.38 -15.78
C GLU A 29 -13.07 7.54 -14.51
N ALA A 30 -12.84 8.77 -14.07
CA ALA A 30 -12.13 9.07 -12.82
C ALA A 30 -12.87 8.47 -11.62
N PHE A 31 -14.21 8.58 -11.59
CA PHE A 31 -15.02 7.98 -10.54
C PHE A 31 -14.90 6.45 -10.52
N ARG A 32 -14.98 5.80 -11.69
CA ARG A 32 -14.82 4.33 -11.78
C ARG A 32 -13.43 3.89 -11.35
N LYS A 33 -12.40 4.60 -11.77
CA LYS A 33 -11.01 4.31 -11.38
C LYS A 33 -10.82 4.42 -9.87
N HIS A 34 -11.34 5.51 -9.27
CA HIS A 34 -11.25 5.72 -7.83
C HIS A 34 -12.00 4.63 -7.05
N ALA A 35 -13.20 4.28 -7.51
CA ALA A 35 -13.99 3.21 -6.89
C ALA A 35 -13.28 1.85 -6.97
N ALA A 36 -12.64 1.55 -8.12
CA ALA A 36 -11.87 0.32 -8.30
C ALA A 36 -10.63 0.28 -7.38
N GLU A 37 -9.92 1.39 -7.25
CA GLU A 37 -8.77 1.51 -6.36
C GLU A 37 -9.17 1.33 -4.89
N GLU A 38 -10.27 1.94 -4.48
CA GLU A 38 -10.80 1.77 -3.11
C GLU A 38 -11.24 0.33 -2.84
N ALA A 39 -11.90 -0.32 -3.80
CA ALA A 39 -12.31 -1.71 -3.68
C ALA A 39 -11.12 -2.65 -3.56
N GLN A 40 -10.05 -2.41 -4.33
CA GLN A 40 -8.81 -3.19 -4.25
C GLN A 40 -8.12 -3.00 -2.90
N LYS A 41 -8.06 -1.77 -2.40
CA LYS A 41 -7.47 -1.46 -1.09
C LYS A 41 -8.27 -2.14 0.03
N LYS A 42 -9.59 -2.08 -0.02
CA LYS A 42 -10.46 -2.73 0.95
C LYS A 42 -10.27 -4.24 0.96
N ALA A 43 -10.21 -4.85 -0.23
CA ALA A 43 -9.97 -6.29 -0.38
C ALA A 43 -8.59 -6.70 0.17
N GLU A 44 -7.56 -5.89 -0.08
CA GLU A 44 -6.21 -6.10 0.47
C GLU A 44 -6.23 -6.03 1.99
N ILE A 45 -6.88 -5.03 2.56
CA ILE A 45 -7.00 -4.88 4.02
C ILE A 45 -7.70 -6.09 4.62
N GLU A 46 -8.81 -6.52 4.04
CA GLU A 46 -9.56 -7.70 4.51
C GLU A 46 -8.72 -8.98 4.44
N ARG A 47 -7.97 -9.15 3.36
CA ARG A 47 -7.08 -10.31 3.20
C ARG A 47 -5.96 -10.31 4.25
N LEU A 48 -5.34 -9.16 4.50
CA LEU A 48 -4.23 -9.02 5.45
C LEU A 48 -4.69 -8.99 6.91
N ALA A 49 -5.95 -8.67 7.17
CA ALA A 49 -6.52 -8.70 8.52
C ALA A 49 -6.69 -10.11 9.06
N GLY A 50 -6.84 -11.09 8.17
CA GLY A 50 -6.91 -12.51 8.54
C GLY A 50 -5.53 -13.16 8.68
N PRO A 51 -5.49 -14.43 9.10
CA PRO A 51 -4.23 -15.17 9.18
C PRO A 51 -3.64 -15.38 7.78
N SER A 52 -2.30 -15.42 7.69
CA SER A 52 -1.60 -15.65 6.42
C SER A 52 -1.83 -17.05 5.85
N GLY A 53 -2.22 -18.00 6.69
CA GLY A 53 -2.33 -19.40 6.31
C GLY A 53 -1.01 -20.15 6.22
N LEU A 54 0.10 -19.48 6.52
CA LEU A 54 1.43 -20.10 6.50
C LEU A 54 1.69 -20.85 7.80
N THR A 55 2.38 -22.00 7.68
CA THR A 55 2.93 -22.73 8.83
C THR A 55 4.14 -21.96 9.38
N GLU A 56 4.58 -22.28 10.60
CA GLU A 56 5.80 -21.71 11.16
C GLU A 56 7.00 -21.96 10.24
N GLN A 57 7.12 -23.17 9.71
CA GLN A 57 8.18 -23.51 8.75
C GLN A 57 8.09 -22.67 7.48
N GLY A 58 6.89 -22.49 6.95
CA GLY A 58 6.67 -21.65 5.77
C GLY A 58 7.06 -20.19 6.00
N LYS A 59 6.75 -19.65 7.17
CA LYS A 59 7.16 -18.28 7.55
C LYS A 59 8.67 -18.15 7.64
N ILE A 60 9.35 -19.13 8.26
CA ILE A 60 10.81 -19.15 8.38
C ILE A 60 11.47 -19.23 7.00
N GLU A 61 10.97 -20.08 6.12
CA GLU A 61 11.48 -20.21 4.75
C GLU A 61 11.34 -18.90 3.96
N LEU A 62 10.20 -18.21 4.11
CA LEU A 62 9.97 -16.92 3.47
C LEU A 62 10.94 -15.86 4.00
N ALA A 63 11.15 -15.80 5.32
CA ALA A 63 12.12 -14.91 5.94
C ALA A 63 13.54 -15.19 5.43
N ALA A 64 13.91 -16.45 5.29
CA ALA A 64 15.22 -16.83 4.76
C ALA A 64 15.44 -16.33 3.34
N LYS A 65 14.42 -16.39 2.47
CA LYS A 65 14.51 -15.84 1.11
C LYS A 65 14.71 -14.34 1.10
N VAL A 66 13.99 -13.62 1.95
CA VAL A 66 14.12 -12.16 2.09
C VAL A 66 15.51 -11.77 2.56
N ILE A 67 16.03 -12.47 3.58
CA ILE A 67 17.37 -12.23 4.12
C ILE A 67 18.44 -12.48 3.07
N ARG A 68 18.34 -13.53 2.27
CA ARG A 68 19.29 -13.82 1.19
C ARG A 68 19.35 -12.69 0.17
N ARG A 69 18.21 -12.15 -0.23
CA ARG A 69 18.17 -10.96 -1.12
C ARG A 69 18.84 -9.76 -0.48
N ALA A 70 18.62 -9.56 0.81
CA ALA A 70 19.21 -8.46 1.55
C ALA A 70 20.73 -8.58 1.61
N ILE A 71 21.25 -9.76 1.86
CA ILE A 71 22.70 -10.04 1.87
C ILE A 71 23.30 -9.70 0.50
N ASP A 72 22.67 -10.14 -0.58
CA ASP A 72 23.14 -9.91 -1.94
C ASP A 72 23.13 -8.42 -2.32
N SER A 73 22.29 -7.61 -1.68
CA SER A 73 22.21 -6.17 -1.94
C SER A 73 23.41 -5.38 -1.41
N GLY A 74 24.20 -5.95 -0.50
CA GLY A 74 25.33 -5.27 0.15
C GLY A 74 24.95 -4.14 1.11
N ARG A 75 23.68 -4.02 1.46
CA ARG A 75 23.17 -2.98 2.37
C ARG A 75 23.15 -3.46 3.82
N MET A 76 23.06 -2.50 4.74
CA MET A 76 22.93 -2.78 6.18
C MET A 76 21.47 -2.85 6.63
N GLU A 77 20.54 -2.43 5.78
CA GLU A 77 19.10 -2.48 6.03
C GLU A 77 18.33 -2.63 4.71
N MET A 78 17.11 -3.14 4.79
CA MET A 78 16.24 -3.32 3.63
C MET A 78 14.78 -3.24 4.04
N LEU A 79 13.98 -2.52 3.22
CA LEU A 79 12.51 -2.56 3.33
C LEU A 79 12.05 -3.94 2.85
N VAL A 80 11.46 -4.73 3.75
CA VAL A 80 11.07 -6.11 3.48
C VAL A 80 9.57 -6.32 3.33
N TYR A 81 8.76 -5.37 3.82
CA TYR A 81 7.30 -5.48 3.79
C TYR A 81 6.68 -4.09 3.92
N ARG A 82 5.48 -3.92 3.35
CA ARG A 82 4.67 -2.71 3.57
C ARG A 82 3.20 -3.11 3.65
N PHE A 83 2.42 -2.37 4.42
CA PHE A 83 1.00 -2.65 4.60
C PHE A 83 0.21 -1.36 4.88
N PRO A 84 -1.11 -1.34 4.57
CA PRO A 84 -1.96 -0.21 4.89
C PRO A 84 -2.07 0.03 6.40
N ASN A 85 -2.03 1.29 6.84
CA ASN A 85 -2.08 1.63 8.26
C ASN A 85 -3.39 1.20 8.94
N GLN A 86 -4.43 0.93 8.17
CA GLN A 86 -5.71 0.42 8.68
C GLN A 86 -5.58 -0.93 9.40
N LEU A 87 -4.46 -1.64 9.19
CA LEU A 87 -4.17 -2.87 9.91
C LEU A 87 -3.61 -2.62 11.31
N CYS A 88 -3.31 -1.37 11.65
CA CYS A 88 -3.05 -0.95 13.02
C CYS A 88 -4.36 -0.49 13.67
N THR A 89 -4.57 -0.83 14.94
CA THR A 89 -5.80 -0.44 15.66
C THR A 89 -5.97 1.07 15.80
N ASP A 90 -4.87 1.82 15.76
CA ASP A 90 -4.82 3.27 15.85
C ASP A 90 -4.42 3.95 14.55
N HIS A 91 -4.52 3.26 13.43
CA HIS A 91 -4.13 3.73 12.09
C HIS A 91 -2.66 4.19 12.00
N GLY A 92 -1.79 3.56 12.79
CA GLY A 92 -0.35 3.81 12.76
C GLY A 92 0.13 5.00 13.59
N ARG A 93 -0.73 5.58 14.43
CA ARG A 93 -0.37 6.74 15.26
C ARG A 93 0.80 6.45 16.20
N ALA A 94 0.74 5.35 16.95
CA ALA A 94 1.80 4.99 17.88
C ALA A 94 3.12 4.70 17.16
N ILE A 95 3.08 4.07 15.98
CA ILE A 95 4.24 3.84 15.15
C ILE A 95 4.86 5.16 14.69
N ASN A 96 4.03 6.08 14.20
CA ASN A 96 4.49 7.38 13.71
C ASN A 96 5.12 8.23 14.81
N GLN A 97 4.57 8.18 16.02
CA GLN A 97 5.04 8.92 17.18
C GLN A 97 6.11 8.18 17.98
N ARG A 98 6.45 6.96 17.56
CA ARG A 98 7.43 6.09 18.25
C ARG A 98 7.07 5.87 19.73
N GLU A 99 5.79 5.67 19.99
CA GLU A 99 5.30 5.40 21.34
C GLU A 99 5.66 3.98 21.80
N PRO A 100 6.05 3.78 23.05
CA PRO A 100 6.21 2.43 23.62
C PRO A 100 4.89 1.65 23.50
N GLY A 101 4.99 0.35 23.18
CA GLY A 101 3.81 -0.48 23.03
C GLY A 101 3.15 -0.40 21.64
N TRP A 102 3.76 0.28 20.67
CA TRP A 102 3.23 0.38 19.32
C TRP A 102 2.97 -0.99 18.67
N GLU A 103 3.74 -2.01 19.03
CA GLU A 103 3.59 -3.37 18.52
C GLU A 103 2.23 -4.00 18.87
N ASN A 104 1.60 -3.53 19.93
CA ASN A 104 0.27 -4.00 20.34
C ASN A 104 -0.85 -3.47 19.45
N THR A 105 -0.56 -2.50 18.58
CA THR A 105 -1.52 -1.97 17.59
C THR A 105 -1.61 -2.82 16.34
N LEU A 106 -0.65 -3.72 16.12
CA LEU A 106 -0.60 -4.56 14.92
C LEU A 106 -1.68 -5.64 14.94
N THR A 107 -2.27 -5.88 13.76
CA THR A 107 -3.27 -6.94 13.55
C THR A 107 -2.92 -7.75 12.30
N GLY A 108 -3.52 -8.93 12.15
CA GLY A 108 -3.41 -9.72 10.94
C GLY A 108 -1.99 -10.12 10.56
N VAL A 109 -1.70 -10.10 9.27
CA VAL A 109 -0.37 -10.46 8.73
C VAL A 109 0.76 -9.58 9.27
N PRO A 110 0.61 -8.25 9.39
CA PRO A 110 1.64 -7.41 10.02
C PRO A 110 2.03 -7.87 11.44
N LYS A 111 1.07 -8.34 12.21
CA LYS A 111 1.35 -8.89 13.54
C LYS A 111 2.17 -10.18 13.43
N GLU A 112 1.86 -11.05 12.47
CA GLU A 112 2.63 -12.26 12.21
C GLU A 112 4.08 -11.94 11.79
N VAL A 113 4.27 -10.90 10.97
CA VAL A 113 5.61 -10.43 10.56
C VAL A 113 6.42 -9.97 11.77
N TYR A 114 5.81 -9.17 12.65
CA TYR A 114 6.47 -8.75 13.89
C TYR A 114 6.84 -9.94 14.77
N GLN A 115 5.92 -10.88 14.95
CA GLN A 115 6.12 -12.04 15.79
C GLN A 115 7.21 -12.96 15.25
N LEU A 116 7.29 -13.11 13.93
CA LEU A 116 8.34 -13.87 13.25
C LEU A 116 9.73 -13.28 13.55
N TRP A 117 9.84 -11.95 13.42
CA TRP A 117 11.07 -11.26 13.80
C TRP A 117 11.39 -11.46 15.28
N TYR A 118 10.44 -11.25 16.15
CA TYR A 118 10.61 -11.33 17.60
C TYR A 118 11.11 -12.70 18.03
N ASP A 119 10.52 -13.77 17.49
CA ASP A 119 10.83 -15.14 17.90
C ASP A 119 12.10 -15.69 17.26
N TYR A 120 12.39 -15.37 16.00
CA TYR A 120 13.44 -16.03 15.23
C TYR A 120 14.60 -15.13 14.80
N LEU A 121 14.33 -13.87 14.48
CA LEU A 121 15.35 -12.96 13.95
C LEU A 121 16.00 -12.11 15.03
N ARG A 122 15.22 -11.62 15.97
CA ARG A 122 15.73 -10.83 17.09
C ARG A 122 16.83 -11.56 17.87
N PRO A 123 16.67 -12.85 18.24
CA PRO A 123 17.74 -13.58 18.93
C PRO A 123 19.03 -13.73 18.12
N ARG A 124 18.95 -13.56 16.80
CA ARG A 124 20.09 -13.62 15.88
C ARG A 124 20.72 -12.27 15.59
N GLY A 125 20.28 -11.22 16.27
CA GLY A 125 20.88 -9.89 16.16
C GLY A 125 20.23 -8.97 15.14
N TYR A 126 19.18 -9.40 14.46
CA TYR A 126 18.43 -8.53 13.53
C TYR A 126 17.55 -7.57 14.30
N LYS A 127 17.53 -6.32 13.86
CA LYS A 127 16.62 -5.29 14.36
C LYS A 127 15.50 -5.08 13.36
N ILE A 128 14.36 -4.58 13.83
CA ILE A 128 13.23 -4.26 12.98
C ILE A 128 12.77 -2.82 13.23
N LYS A 129 12.31 -2.18 12.17
CA LYS A 129 11.81 -0.82 12.22
C LYS A 129 10.49 -0.73 11.46
N PHE A 130 9.44 -0.24 12.13
CA PHE A 130 8.14 0.05 11.53
C PHE A 130 8.00 1.58 11.46
N GLU A 131 7.68 2.11 10.29
CA GLU A 131 7.51 3.56 10.10
C GLU A 131 6.54 3.87 8.96
N ILE A 132 5.89 5.01 9.03
CA ILE A 132 5.07 5.50 7.92
C ILE A 132 6.01 5.87 6.76
N ILE A 133 5.76 5.35 5.58
CA ILE A 133 6.66 5.50 4.43
C ILE A 133 6.10 6.36 3.31
N ASP A 134 4.81 6.72 3.34
CA ASP A 134 4.23 7.65 2.39
C ASP A 134 3.14 8.49 3.05
N TRP A 135 2.78 9.60 2.41
CA TRP A 135 1.88 10.60 2.96
C TRP A 135 0.91 11.09 1.88
N PRO A 136 0.02 10.21 1.37
CA PRO A 136 -0.93 10.62 0.35
C PRO A 136 -1.87 11.72 0.87
N GLY A 137 -1.90 12.85 0.15
CA GLY A 137 -2.72 13.99 0.56
C GLY A 137 -2.31 14.62 1.89
N GLY A 138 -1.06 14.40 2.34
CA GLY A 138 -0.57 14.89 3.64
C GLY A 138 -0.99 14.06 4.84
N LEU A 139 -1.71 12.96 4.64
CA LEU A 139 -2.13 12.03 5.68
C LEU A 139 -1.23 10.80 5.71
N PRO A 140 -1.08 10.13 6.87
CA PRO A 140 -0.30 8.90 6.94
C PRO A 140 -0.82 7.83 5.99
N GLY A 141 0.07 7.26 5.18
CA GLY A 141 -0.21 6.17 4.25
C GLY A 141 0.23 4.83 4.80
N ASP A 142 0.98 4.09 3.99
CA ASP A 142 1.43 2.75 4.35
C ASP A 142 2.50 2.76 5.44
N VAL A 143 2.51 1.69 6.22
CA VAL A 143 3.58 1.38 7.15
C VAL A 143 4.61 0.51 6.44
N GLY A 144 5.87 0.91 6.50
CA GLY A 144 6.98 0.12 5.99
C GLY A 144 7.68 -0.64 7.12
N VAL A 145 8.07 -1.86 6.82
CA VAL A 145 8.83 -2.72 7.73
C VAL A 145 10.24 -2.89 7.18
N THR A 146 11.22 -2.39 7.92
CA THR A 146 12.63 -2.44 7.54
C THR A 146 13.38 -3.38 8.48
N LEU A 147 14.10 -4.34 7.91
CA LEU A 147 15.00 -5.21 8.65
C LEU A 147 16.39 -4.59 8.65
N VAL A 148 17.04 -4.55 9.81
CA VAL A 148 18.33 -3.91 10.01
C VAL A 148 19.28 -4.91 10.63
N TRP A 149 20.51 -5.02 10.10
CA TRP A 149 21.54 -5.93 10.60
C TRP A 149 22.91 -5.28 10.79
N GLY A 150 23.01 -4.00 10.49
CA GLY A 150 24.21 -3.18 10.70
C GLY A 150 24.14 -2.21 11.85
#